data_834329038ab319143f2225b801df1c33
#
_entry.id   834329038ab319143f2225b801df1c33
#
_cell.length_a   1.000
_cell.length_b   1.000
_cell.length_c   1.000
_cell.angle_alpha   90.00
_cell.angle_beta   90.00
_cell.angle_gamma   90.00
#
_symmetry.space_group_name_H-M   'P 1'
#
loop_
_entity.id
_entity.type
_entity.pdbx_description
1 polymer ?
#
loop_
_entity_poly.entity_id
_entity_poly.type
_entity_poly.pdbx_seq_one_letter_code
_entity_poly.pdbx_strand_id
1 'polypeptide(L)'
;SVFSSLKGNFILVECGKLLPDFDYHCPVMSLPLAFKTIVKTIPTQNIYLYADMYKKQRWNKKFNKKKATRVGLAWAGNPDHKNDRNRSLLLKQFSSLLTLPFEFYSLQKDIREIDAQTIIDFPHIHQYQEKFQDFSDIAALIDTMDIIISVDTSVAHLAGAMGKEVWVLLPYFPDFRWMLDSDDIPW
;
A
#
# COMPACT_ATOMS: atom_id res chain seq x y z
N SER A 1 -0.69 -14.61 4.85
CA SER A 1 -1.44 -13.35 4.94
C SER A 1 -0.64 -12.29 5.70
N VAL A 2 -0.71 -11.03 5.26
CA VAL A 2 -0.05 -9.91 5.98
C VAL A 2 -0.64 -9.69 7.38
N PHE A 3 -1.92 -9.99 7.57
CA PHE A 3 -2.61 -9.86 8.87
C PHE A 3 -2.11 -10.82 9.95
N SER A 4 -1.38 -11.89 9.58
CA SER A 4 -0.74 -12.77 10.58
C SER A 4 0.34 -12.06 11.40
N SER A 5 0.77 -10.88 10.98
CA SER A 5 1.75 -10.05 11.69
C SER A 5 1.13 -9.15 12.77
N LEU A 6 -0.21 -8.99 12.80
CA LEU A 6 -0.90 -8.22 13.82
C LEU A 6 -0.64 -8.82 15.21
N LYS A 7 -0.43 -7.95 16.18
CA LYS A 7 -0.29 -8.34 17.59
C LYS A 7 -1.65 -8.21 18.29
N GLY A 8 -2.04 -9.23 19.08
CA GLY A 8 -3.26 -9.21 19.85
C GLY A 8 -3.87 -10.60 20.02
N ASN A 9 -4.93 -10.67 20.81
CA ASN A 9 -5.70 -11.90 20.99
C ASN A 9 -6.89 -11.89 20.02
N PHE A 10 -6.68 -12.39 18.79
CA PHE A 10 -7.71 -12.49 17.76
C PHE A 10 -7.52 -13.75 16.93
N ILE A 11 -8.59 -14.20 16.29
CA ILE A 11 -8.58 -15.31 15.35
C ILE A 11 -8.88 -14.76 13.95
N LEU A 12 -7.96 -15.01 13.02
CA LEU A 12 -8.17 -14.69 11.60
C LEU A 12 -8.89 -15.87 10.93
N VAL A 13 -10.06 -15.62 10.39
CA VAL A 13 -10.84 -16.61 9.66
C VAL A 13 -10.91 -16.20 8.18
N GLU A 14 -10.51 -17.10 7.30
CA GLU A 14 -10.60 -16.85 5.85
C GLU A 14 -12.05 -16.76 5.40
N CYS A 15 -12.30 -15.90 4.43
CA CYS A 15 -13.64 -15.76 3.84
C CYS A 15 -14.15 -17.12 3.33
N GLY A 16 -15.37 -17.47 3.69
CA GLY A 16 -16.01 -18.75 3.32
C GLY A 16 -15.70 -19.93 4.26
N LYS A 17 -14.88 -19.73 5.29
CA LYS A 17 -14.67 -20.74 6.35
C LYS A 17 -15.70 -20.58 7.46
N LEU A 18 -15.91 -21.68 8.21
CA LEU A 18 -16.80 -21.69 9.38
C LEU A 18 -16.26 -20.72 10.44
N LEU A 19 -17.14 -19.86 10.93
CA LEU A 19 -16.79 -18.96 12.05
C LEU A 19 -16.81 -19.75 13.37
N PRO A 20 -15.93 -19.38 14.33
CA PRO A 20 -16.07 -19.86 15.70
C PRO A 20 -17.35 -19.30 16.32
N ASP A 21 -17.78 -19.86 17.47
CA ASP A 21 -18.87 -19.30 18.25
C ASP A 21 -18.55 -17.87 18.71
N PHE A 22 -19.53 -16.99 18.68
CA PHE A 22 -19.39 -15.60 19.09
C PHE A 22 -20.70 -15.07 19.70
N ASP A 23 -20.59 -14.15 20.66
CA ASP A 23 -21.73 -13.52 21.30
C ASP A 23 -22.23 -12.28 20.55
N TYR A 24 -21.31 -11.56 19.90
CA TYR A 24 -21.59 -10.33 19.18
C TYR A 24 -20.88 -10.31 17.83
N HIS A 25 -21.45 -9.60 16.86
CA HIS A 25 -20.77 -9.30 15.61
C HIS A 25 -20.90 -7.81 15.30
N CYS A 26 -19.89 -7.26 14.61
CA CYS A 26 -19.90 -5.89 14.16
C CYS A 26 -19.17 -5.79 12.82
N PRO A 27 -19.82 -5.22 11.75
CA PRO A 27 -19.12 -4.93 10.53
C PRO A 27 -17.94 -3.97 10.80
N VAL A 28 -16.79 -4.20 10.14
CA VAL A 28 -15.58 -3.39 10.35
C VAL A 28 -15.85 -1.89 10.20
N MET A 29 -16.65 -1.49 9.20
CA MET A 29 -16.99 -0.09 8.99
C MET A 29 -17.87 0.51 10.08
N SER A 30 -18.48 -0.29 10.94
CA SER A 30 -19.30 0.15 12.07
C SER A 30 -18.51 0.23 13.38
N LEU A 31 -17.28 -0.26 13.44
CA LEU A 31 -16.45 -0.23 14.64
C LEU A 31 -16.26 1.18 15.19
N PRO A 32 -15.95 2.22 14.37
CA PRO A 32 -15.81 3.58 14.90
C PRO A 32 -17.05 4.08 15.62
N LEU A 33 -18.24 3.75 15.11
CA LEU A 33 -19.51 4.11 15.76
C LEU A 33 -19.69 3.34 17.07
N ALA A 34 -19.45 2.03 17.07
CA ALA A 34 -19.57 1.17 18.25
C ALA A 34 -18.64 1.62 19.40
N PHE A 35 -17.42 2.03 19.07
CA PHE A 35 -16.42 2.53 20.01
C PHE A 35 -16.49 4.04 20.24
N LYS A 36 -17.48 4.75 19.66
CA LYS A 36 -17.63 6.21 19.74
C LYS A 36 -16.32 6.94 19.36
N THR A 37 -15.62 6.41 18.35
CA THR A 37 -14.35 6.96 17.87
C THR A 37 -14.57 8.32 17.19
N ILE A 38 -13.83 9.31 17.62
CA ILE A 38 -13.72 10.62 16.99
C ILE A 38 -12.27 10.83 16.55
N VAL A 39 -11.99 11.82 15.71
CA VAL A 39 -10.65 12.07 15.16
C VAL A 39 -9.57 12.06 16.26
N LYS A 40 -9.85 12.69 17.42
CA LYS A 40 -8.91 12.77 18.56
C LYS A 40 -8.70 11.43 19.29
N THR A 41 -9.57 10.45 19.09
CA THR A 41 -9.51 9.14 19.78
C THR A 41 -9.24 8.00 18.82
N ILE A 42 -8.89 8.29 17.57
CA ILE A 42 -8.43 7.26 16.64
C ILE A 42 -7.17 6.61 17.23
N PRO A 43 -7.16 5.26 17.38
CA PRO A 43 -5.97 4.57 17.86
C PRO A 43 -4.80 4.80 16.90
N THR A 44 -3.81 5.55 17.33
CA THR A 44 -2.60 5.82 16.56
C THR A 44 -1.51 4.84 17.00
N GLN A 45 -1.32 3.79 16.26
CA GLN A 45 -0.12 2.95 16.35
C GLN A 45 0.73 3.21 15.12
N ASN A 46 1.94 3.71 15.31
CA ASN A 46 2.83 4.04 14.21
C ASN A 46 3.15 2.83 13.31
N ILE A 47 3.18 1.63 13.86
CA ILE A 47 3.45 0.40 13.12
C ILE A 47 2.61 -0.73 13.71
N TYR A 48 1.74 -1.33 12.92
CA TYR A 48 0.92 -2.46 13.32
C TYR A 48 0.90 -3.62 12.32
N LEU A 49 1.47 -3.45 11.13
CA LEU A 49 1.73 -4.53 10.18
C LEU A 49 3.23 -4.67 9.93
N TYR A 50 3.67 -5.90 9.75
CA TYR A 50 5.08 -6.22 9.53
C TYR A 50 5.25 -7.14 8.32
N ALA A 51 6.34 -6.96 7.61
CA ALA A 51 6.73 -7.85 6.53
C ALA A 51 7.11 -9.24 7.08
N ASP A 52 6.76 -10.29 6.33
CA ASP A 52 7.28 -11.64 6.59
C ASP A 52 8.81 -11.63 6.49
N MET A 53 9.47 -12.14 7.53
CA MET A 53 10.92 -12.09 7.65
C MET A 53 11.64 -12.88 6.54
N TYR A 54 11.09 -14.03 6.13
CA TYR A 54 11.70 -14.85 5.07
C TYR A 54 11.56 -14.18 3.71
N LYS A 55 10.38 -13.60 3.42
CA LYS A 55 10.14 -12.83 2.19
C LYS A 55 11.04 -11.59 2.13
N LYS A 56 11.17 -10.84 3.23
CA LYS A 56 12.10 -9.72 3.36
C LYS A 56 13.55 -10.11 3.09
N GLN A 57 14.03 -11.22 3.68
CA GLN A 57 15.39 -11.71 3.44
C GLN A 57 15.64 -12.07 1.97
N ARG A 58 14.63 -12.60 1.26
CA ARG A 58 14.74 -12.88 -0.18
C ARG A 58 14.94 -11.60 -0.98
N TRP A 59 14.24 -10.52 -0.65
CA TRP A 59 14.44 -9.22 -1.29
C TRP A 59 15.80 -8.62 -0.96
N ASN A 60 16.22 -8.66 0.30
CA ASN A 60 17.53 -8.15 0.72
C ASN A 60 18.69 -8.86 0.01
N LYS A 61 18.57 -10.18 -0.22
CA LYS A 61 19.55 -10.93 -1.00
C LYS A 61 19.57 -10.57 -2.48
N LYS A 62 18.41 -10.19 -3.03
CA LYS A 62 18.27 -9.81 -4.44
C LYS A 62 18.78 -8.40 -4.70
N PHE A 63 18.62 -7.52 -3.74
CA PHE A 63 19.06 -6.15 -3.89
C PHE A 63 20.53 -6.03 -3.48
N ASN A 64 21.35 -5.54 -4.41
CA ASN A 64 22.71 -5.16 -4.16
C ASN A 64 22.80 -4.05 -3.08
N LYS A 65 24.04 -3.69 -2.66
CA LYS A 65 24.24 -2.52 -1.79
C LYS A 65 23.43 -1.35 -2.33
N LYS A 66 22.62 -0.76 -1.46
CA LYS A 66 21.84 0.44 -1.75
C LYS A 66 22.76 1.53 -2.32
N LYS A 67 22.46 2.00 -3.52
CA LYS A 67 23.25 3.06 -4.20
C LYS A 67 22.53 4.41 -4.18
N ALA A 68 21.21 4.40 -4.12
CA ALA A 68 20.37 5.57 -4.10
C ALA A 68 19.11 5.33 -3.24
N THR A 69 18.32 6.38 -3.04
CA THR A 69 17.02 6.30 -2.38
C THR A 69 16.10 5.38 -3.20
N ARG A 70 15.45 4.43 -2.54
CA ARG A 70 14.51 3.49 -3.16
C ARG A 70 13.09 4.02 -3.03
N VAL A 71 12.47 4.24 -4.15
CA VAL A 71 11.11 4.79 -4.27
C VAL A 71 10.18 3.71 -4.79
N GLY A 72 9.21 3.32 -3.99
CA GLY A 72 8.13 2.43 -4.42
C GLY A 72 6.99 3.24 -5.07
N LEU A 73 6.53 2.83 -6.24
CA LEU A 73 5.50 3.52 -7.00
C LEU A 73 4.25 2.66 -7.17
N ALA A 74 3.08 3.24 -6.83
CA ALA A 74 1.77 2.69 -7.17
C ALA A 74 0.89 3.81 -7.76
N TRP A 75 0.76 3.84 -9.07
CA TRP A 75 0.12 4.94 -9.81
C TRP A 75 -1.33 4.65 -10.20
N ALA A 76 -1.80 3.42 -10.10
CA ALA A 76 -3.16 3.05 -10.47
C ALA A 76 -3.75 2.03 -9.49
N GLY A 77 -5.08 2.13 -9.30
CA GLY A 77 -5.86 1.19 -8.50
C GLY A 77 -6.47 0.05 -9.31
N ASN A 78 -7.42 -0.66 -8.69
CA ASN A 78 -8.22 -1.66 -9.40
C ASN A 78 -9.13 -0.97 -10.43
N PRO A 79 -9.06 -1.33 -11.74
CA PRO A 79 -9.88 -0.73 -12.78
C PRO A 79 -11.39 -0.96 -12.59
N ASP A 80 -11.80 -2.03 -11.88
CA ASP A 80 -13.21 -2.31 -11.59
C ASP A 80 -13.80 -1.41 -10.49
N HIS A 81 -12.98 -0.61 -9.84
CA HIS A 81 -13.46 0.30 -8.81
C HIS A 81 -14.20 1.49 -9.43
N LYS A 82 -15.41 1.77 -8.95
CA LYS A 82 -16.30 2.83 -9.52
C LYS A 82 -15.63 4.19 -9.66
N ASN A 83 -14.71 4.55 -8.76
CA ASN A 83 -13.98 5.81 -8.74
C ASN A 83 -12.54 5.70 -9.29
N ASP A 84 -12.20 4.61 -9.98
CA ASP A 84 -10.83 4.38 -10.42
C ASP A 84 -10.33 5.49 -11.35
N ARG A 85 -11.18 5.92 -12.29
CA ARG A 85 -10.86 6.98 -13.25
C ARG A 85 -10.39 8.29 -12.60
N ASN A 86 -10.89 8.62 -11.40
CA ASN A 86 -10.58 9.87 -10.73
C ASN A 86 -9.33 9.76 -9.83
N ARG A 87 -8.97 8.55 -9.37
CA ARG A 87 -7.86 8.34 -8.45
C ARG A 87 -6.60 7.75 -9.09
N SER A 88 -6.75 7.09 -10.24
CA SER A 88 -5.61 6.49 -10.95
C SER A 88 -4.97 7.50 -11.89
N LEU A 89 -3.66 7.43 -11.97
CA LEU A 89 -2.81 8.21 -12.87
C LEU A 89 -2.22 7.30 -13.96
N LEU A 90 -1.72 7.90 -15.01
CA LEU A 90 -0.91 7.21 -16.00
C LEU A 90 0.56 7.29 -15.58
N LEU A 91 1.34 6.23 -15.77
CA LEU A 91 2.76 6.23 -15.42
C LEU A 91 3.53 7.36 -16.11
N LYS A 92 3.16 7.73 -17.33
CA LYS A 92 3.78 8.85 -18.06
C LYS A 92 3.69 10.21 -17.33
N GLN A 93 2.72 10.39 -16.43
CA GLN A 93 2.61 11.62 -15.64
C GLN A 93 3.73 11.74 -14.61
N PHE A 94 4.43 10.64 -14.31
CA PHE A 94 5.60 10.59 -13.45
C PHE A 94 6.93 10.77 -14.22
N SER A 95 6.91 11.04 -15.54
CA SER A 95 8.12 11.09 -16.35
C SER A 95 9.19 12.00 -15.78
N SER A 96 8.84 13.19 -15.28
CA SER A 96 9.81 14.10 -14.65
C SER A 96 10.41 13.52 -13.35
N LEU A 97 9.60 12.82 -12.54
CA LEU A 97 10.08 12.13 -11.36
C LEU A 97 11.04 11.00 -11.73
N LEU A 98 10.70 10.23 -12.77
CA LEU A 98 11.47 9.08 -13.21
C LEU A 98 12.85 9.43 -13.77
N THR A 99 13.12 10.70 -14.11
CA THR A 99 14.46 11.17 -14.50
C THR A 99 15.39 11.46 -13.32
N LEU A 100 14.87 11.48 -12.10
CA LEU A 100 15.69 11.74 -10.92
C LEU A 100 16.58 10.54 -10.59
N PRO A 101 17.72 10.74 -9.89
CA PRO A 101 18.71 9.70 -9.61
C PRO A 101 18.28 8.79 -8.44
N PHE A 102 17.06 8.25 -8.50
CA PHE A 102 16.51 7.31 -7.53
C PHE A 102 16.43 5.89 -8.12
N GLU A 103 16.32 4.90 -7.25
CA GLU A 103 15.96 3.53 -7.64
C GLU A 103 14.44 3.38 -7.56
N PHE A 104 13.75 3.25 -8.70
CA PHE A 104 12.30 3.13 -8.76
C PHE A 104 11.85 1.68 -8.82
N TYR A 105 10.84 1.34 -8.02
CA TYR A 105 10.27 0.00 -7.90
C TYR A 105 8.77 0.05 -8.10
N SER A 106 8.26 -0.70 -9.07
CA SER A 106 6.82 -0.84 -9.26
C SER A 106 6.22 -1.71 -8.14
N LEU A 107 5.25 -1.16 -7.43
CA LEU A 107 4.39 -1.85 -6.47
C LEU A 107 3.04 -2.23 -7.10
N GLN A 108 2.86 -1.94 -8.40
CA GLN A 108 1.68 -2.37 -9.15
C GLN A 108 1.66 -3.90 -9.29
N LYS A 109 0.51 -4.51 -8.98
CA LYS A 109 0.29 -5.92 -9.29
C LYS A 109 0.09 -6.11 -10.79
N ASP A 110 -0.77 -5.27 -11.37
CA ASP A 110 -1.12 -5.32 -12.78
C ASP A 110 -0.72 -3.99 -13.44
N ILE A 111 0.09 -4.04 -14.48
CA ILE A 111 0.45 -2.88 -15.29
C ILE A 111 -0.55 -2.80 -16.43
N ARG A 112 -1.19 -1.66 -16.57
CA ARG A 112 -2.17 -1.43 -17.64
C ARG A 112 -1.48 -1.31 -18.98
N GLU A 113 -2.12 -1.79 -20.04
CA GLU A 113 -1.59 -1.72 -21.41
C GLU A 113 -1.19 -0.30 -21.81
N ILE A 114 -1.97 0.70 -21.40
CA ILE A 114 -1.70 2.11 -21.65
C ILE A 114 -0.36 2.60 -21.07
N ASP A 115 0.17 1.94 -20.06
CA ASP A 115 1.44 2.28 -19.41
C ASP A 115 2.63 1.51 -20.00
N ALA A 116 2.39 0.52 -20.88
CA ALA A 116 3.41 -0.37 -21.42
C ALA A 116 4.54 0.41 -22.13
N GLN A 117 4.19 1.42 -22.95
CA GLN A 117 5.18 2.24 -23.65
C GLN A 117 6.05 3.01 -22.64
N THR A 118 5.47 3.58 -21.59
CA THR A 118 6.24 4.31 -20.57
C THR A 118 7.21 3.39 -19.83
N ILE A 119 6.82 2.15 -19.58
CA ILE A 119 7.73 1.15 -19.00
C ILE A 119 8.93 0.86 -19.91
N ILE A 120 8.72 0.81 -21.21
CA ILE A 120 9.79 0.65 -22.20
C ILE A 120 10.71 1.87 -22.23
N ASP A 121 10.14 3.07 -22.16
CA ASP A 121 10.89 4.34 -22.18
C ASP A 121 11.73 4.54 -20.90
N PHE A 122 11.31 3.94 -19.77
CA PHE A 122 12.00 4.01 -18.48
C PHE A 122 12.42 2.61 -17.97
N PRO A 123 13.35 1.92 -18.65
CA PRO A 123 13.72 0.53 -18.35
C PRO A 123 14.41 0.34 -16.99
N HIS A 124 14.78 1.41 -16.30
CA HIS A 124 15.34 1.38 -14.97
C HIS A 124 14.29 1.23 -13.85
N ILE A 125 13.00 1.26 -14.16
CA ILE A 125 11.96 0.92 -13.21
C ILE A 125 11.99 -0.59 -12.97
N HIS A 126 12.29 -0.98 -11.74
CA HIS A 126 12.30 -2.37 -11.34
C HIS A 126 10.88 -2.94 -11.26
N GLN A 127 10.62 -4.02 -11.95
CA GLN A 127 9.32 -4.68 -12.04
C GLN A 127 9.39 -6.08 -11.46
N TYR A 128 8.45 -6.43 -10.58
CA TYR A 128 8.42 -7.72 -9.90
C TYR A 128 7.01 -8.29 -9.71
N GLN A 129 6.03 -7.81 -10.46
CA GLN A 129 4.63 -8.20 -10.32
C GLN A 129 4.40 -9.71 -10.45
N GLU A 130 5.19 -10.41 -11.27
CA GLU A 130 5.12 -11.87 -11.40
C GLU A 130 5.46 -12.62 -10.11
N LYS A 131 6.05 -11.94 -9.12
CA LYS A 131 6.41 -12.49 -7.82
C LYS A 131 5.38 -12.20 -6.74
N PHE A 132 4.37 -11.40 -7.04
CA PHE A 132 3.33 -11.04 -6.09
C PHE A 132 2.20 -12.06 -6.11
N GLN A 133 2.20 -12.98 -5.17
CA GLN A 133 1.12 -13.95 -4.95
C GLN A 133 0.04 -13.36 -4.04
N ASP A 134 0.46 -12.65 -2.99
CA ASP A 134 -0.43 -11.98 -2.06
C ASP A 134 0.17 -10.66 -1.52
N PHE A 135 -0.59 -9.98 -0.66
CA PHE A 135 -0.15 -8.73 -0.03
C PHE A 135 1.12 -8.89 0.83
N SER A 136 1.46 -10.09 1.30
CA SER A 136 2.69 -10.29 2.07
C SER A 136 3.95 -10.19 1.21
N ASP A 137 3.85 -10.46 -0.11
CA ASP A 137 4.96 -10.27 -1.04
C ASP A 137 5.20 -8.77 -1.29
N ILE A 138 4.10 -8.00 -1.47
CA ILE A 138 4.15 -6.55 -1.62
C ILE A 138 4.68 -5.91 -0.33
N ALA A 139 4.20 -6.34 0.85
CA ALA A 139 4.69 -5.87 2.14
C ALA A 139 6.21 -6.07 2.31
N ALA A 140 6.71 -7.24 1.89
CA ALA A 140 8.13 -7.53 1.96
C ALA A 140 8.96 -6.65 1.01
N LEU A 141 8.43 -6.26 -0.15
CA LEU A 141 9.07 -5.31 -1.04
C LEU A 141 9.00 -3.88 -0.47
N ILE A 142 7.82 -3.44 0.01
CA ILE A 142 7.62 -2.14 0.67
C ILE A 142 8.62 -1.97 1.82
N ASP A 143 8.87 -3.00 2.61
CA ASP A 143 9.79 -2.92 3.75
C ASP A 143 11.23 -2.54 3.34
N THR A 144 11.62 -2.81 2.12
CA THR A 144 12.94 -2.45 1.57
C THR A 144 13.00 -1.07 0.92
N MET A 145 11.87 -0.37 0.80
CA MET A 145 11.78 0.97 0.25
C MET A 145 12.04 2.04 1.32
N ASP A 146 12.52 3.20 0.89
CA ASP A 146 12.70 4.37 1.76
C ASP A 146 11.42 5.22 1.78
N ILE A 147 10.81 5.42 0.63
CA ILE A 147 9.60 6.20 0.45
C ILE A 147 8.65 5.49 -0.52
N ILE A 148 7.38 5.66 -0.29
CA ILE A 148 6.31 5.16 -1.18
C ILE A 148 5.57 6.35 -1.76
N ILE A 149 5.39 6.39 -3.06
CA ILE A 149 4.51 7.33 -3.75
C ILE A 149 3.35 6.53 -4.34
N SER A 150 2.16 6.77 -3.87
CA SER A 150 0.99 5.96 -4.24
C SER A 150 -0.24 6.83 -4.44
N VAL A 151 -1.07 6.49 -5.41
CA VAL A 151 -2.45 6.97 -5.43
C VAL A 151 -3.24 6.29 -4.30
N ASP A 152 -4.48 6.73 -4.04
CA ASP A 152 -5.36 6.13 -3.01
C ASP A 152 -5.66 4.66 -3.31
N THR A 153 -4.80 3.78 -2.82
CA THR A 153 -4.91 2.32 -3.00
C THR A 153 -4.52 1.58 -1.73
N SER A 154 -4.78 0.27 -1.71
CA SER A 154 -4.34 -0.63 -0.64
C SER A 154 -2.82 -0.59 -0.37
N VAL A 155 -2.00 -0.23 -1.36
CA VAL A 155 -0.55 -0.07 -1.21
C VAL A 155 -0.21 1.09 -0.27
N ALA A 156 -0.90 2.24 -0.41
CA ALA A 156 -0.72 3.38 0.49
C ALA A 156 -1.03 3.01 1.95
N HIS A 157 -2.19 2.37 2.17
CA HIS A 157 -2.59 1.94 3.51
C HIS A 157 -1.65 0.88 4.09
N LEU A 158 -1.22 -0.09 3.28
CA LEU A 158 -0.27 -1.12 3.72
C LEU A 158 1.05 -0.49 4.14
N ALA A 159 1.58 0.43 3.33
CA ALA A 159 2.85 1.10 3.61
C ALA A 159 2.75 1.97 4.89
N GLY A 160 1.67 2.73 5.06
CA GLY A 160 1.40 3.49 6.28
C GLY A 160 1.29 2.60 7.52
N ALA A 161 0.54 1.49 7.44
CA ALA A 161 0.43 0.50 8.50
C ALA A 161 1.77 -0.16 8.90
N MET A 162 2.73 -0.16 7.97
CA MET A 162 4.11 -0.62 8.19
C MET A 162 5.05 0.50 8.65
N GLY A 163 4.56 1.71 8.89
CA GLY A 163 5.35 2.86 9.34
C GLY A 163 6.31 3.41 8.29
N LYS A 164 6.01 3.23 7.01
CA LYS A 164 6.78 3.81 5.91
C LYS A 164 6.36 5.25 5.66
N GLU A 165 7.29 6.06 5.19
CA GLU A 165 6.96 7.37 4.62
C GLU A 165 6.18 7.16 3.33
N VAL A 166 4.97 7.73 3.27
CA VAL A 166 4.04 7.56 2.13
C VAL A 166 3.55 8.91 1.66
N TRP A 167 3.81 9.22 0.40
CA TRP A 167 3.20 10.35 -0.29
C TRP A 167 2.00 9.86 -1.06
N VAL A 168 0.81 10.27 -0.61
CA VAL A 168 -0.45 9.85 -1.23
C VAL A 168 -0.93 10.91 -2.20
N LEU A 169 -1.08 10.53 -3.46
CA LEU A 169 -1.62 11.38 -4.52
C LEU A 169 -3.14 11.24 -4.52
N LEU A 170 -3.81 12.28 -4.03
CA LEU A 170 -5.26 12.29 -3.86
C LEU A 170 -5.96 12.95 -5.05
N PRO A 171 -7.15 12.48 -5.44
CA PRO A 171 -8.02 13.21 -6.36
C PRO A 171 -8.53 14.51 -5.72
N TYR A 172 -9.00 15.43 -6.53
CA TYR A 172 -9.58 16.70 -6.04
C TYR A 172 -10.73 16.50 -5.03
N PHE A 173 -11.52 15.43 -5.19
CA PHE A 173 -12.50 14.97 -4.22
C PHE A 173 -12.03 13.64 -3.62
N PRO A 174 -11.22 13.65 -2.56
CA PRO A 174 -10.73 12.44 -1.94
C PRO A 174 -11.83 11.74 -1.13
N ASP A 175 -11.58 10.50 -0.75
CA ASP A 175 -12.38 9.80 0.24
C ASP A 175 -12.29 10.53 1.60
N PHE A 176 -13.38 10.52 2.37
CA PHE A 176 -13.48 11.23 3.66
C PHE A 176 -12.36 10.88 4.65
N ARG A 177 -11.79 9.69 4.53
CA ARG A 177 -10.69 9.21 5.39
C ARG A 177 -9.43 10.07 5.25
N TRP A 178 -9.21 10.68 4.09
CA TRP A 178 -8.00 11.48 3.84
C TRP A 178 -8.07 12.88 4.42
N MET A 179 -9.26 13.35 4.81
CA MET A 179 -9.51 14.69 5.31
C MET A 179 -9.14 15.78 4.28
N LEU A 180 -9.72 16.98 4.39
CA LEU A 180 -9.52 18.03 3.39
C LEU A 180 -8.58 19.14 3.88
N ASP A 181 -8.43 19.26 5.20
CA ASP A 181 -7.76 20.41 5.85
C ASP A 181 -6.48 19.98 6.57
N SER A 182 -5.86 18.87 6.17
CA SER A 182 -4.65 18.35 6.80
C SER A 182 -3.73 17.72 5.76
N ASP A 183 -2.43 17.96 5.91
CA ASP A 183 -1.39 17.29 5.12
C ASP A 183 -1.05 15.91 5.69
N ASP A 184 -1.48 15.62 6.93
CA ASP A 184 -1.29 14.36 7.62
C ASP A 184 -2.63 13.67 7.88
N ILE A 185 -2.59 12.35 7.97
CA ILE A 185 -3.75 11.52 8.32
C ILE A 185 -3.66 11.04 9.77
N PRO A 186 -4.79 10.93 10.49
CA PRO A 186 -4.80 10.58 11.91
C PRO A 186 -4.67 9.07 12.20
N TRP A 187 -4.41 8.21 11.21
CA TRP A 187 -4.26 6.75 11.36
C TRP A 187 -3.03 6.20 10.64
#